data_305a3ab314703cb60a16ce85dc4e111f
#
_entry.id   305a3ab314703cb60a16ce85dc4e111f
#
_cell.length_a   1.000
_cell.length_b   1.000
_cell.length_c   1.000
_cell.angle_alpha   90.00
_cell.angle_beta   90.00
_cell.angle_gamma   90.00
#
_symmetry.space_group_name_H-M   'P 1'
#
loop_
_entity.id
_entity.type
_entity.pdbx_description
1 polymer ?
#
loop_
_entity_poly.entity_id
_entity_poly.type
_entity_poly.pdbx_seq_one_letter_code
_entity_poly.pdbx_strand_id
1 'polypeptide(L)'
;MRCILHRRISASTRTHSILRWSRDAFLVIGVLILGYCGFVLLDARVYQADETRQFQQQIKDFKPVITSKGRVQDVSFHALTGKPLGEIELTRIGVTAMILEGTDDRTLQRAVGHIPGTPLPGQPGNVAIAGHRDTFFRALRNVRQDDEITLMTLEGSYRYRVDSIKVVGPKDTQVLDNSGADILTLVTCYPFYFVGPAPRRFIVRAQRISQ
;
A
#
# COMPACT_ATOMS: atom_id res chain seq x y z
N MET A 1 53.70 -44.35 40.18
CA MET A 1 52.63 -44.50 39.16
C MET A 1 51.30 -43.97 39.72
N ARG A 2 51.07 -42.70 39.68
CA ARG A 2 49.77 -42.06 40.01
C ARG A 2 49.89 -40.58 39.61
N CYS A 3 49.34 -40.17 38.50
CA CYS A 3 49.02 -38.79 38.17
C CYS A 3 48.77 -38.61 36.65
N ILE A 4 47.69 -39.18 36.11
CA ILE A 4 47.14 -38.72 34.82
C ILE A 4 45.67 -39.16 34.81
N LEU A 5 44.77 -38.49 35.52
CA LEU A 5 43.34 -38.68 35.30
C LEU A 5 42.43 -37.54 35.79
N HIS A 6 42.86 -36.30 35.83
CA HIS A 6 41.96 -35.23 36.33
C HIS A 6 41.75 -34.05 35.40
N ARG A 7 42.05 -34.16 34.07
CA ARG A 7 41.97 -32.98 33.18
C ARG A 7 40.93 -33.07 32.06
N ARG A 8 40.09 -34.10 32.00
CA ARG A 8 39.09 -34.25 30.93
C ARG A 8 37.63 -33.90 31.26
N ILE A 9 37.29 -33.58 32.52
CA ILE A 9 35.90 -33.36 32.95
C ILE A 9 35.48 -31.86 32.81
N SER A 10 36.42 -30.91 32.78
CA SER A 10 36.12 -29.48 32.81
C SER A 10 35.78 -28.88 31.43
N ALA A 11 36.08 -29.54 30.30
CA ALA A 11 35.82 -29.00 28.95
C ALA A 11 34.37 -29.24 28.48
N SER A 12 33.77 -30.39 28.90
CA SER A 12 32.44 -30.79 28.45
C SER A 12 31.32 -29.91 29.06
N THR A 13 31.47 -29.47 30.30
CA THR A 13 30.45 -28.63 30.96
C THR A 13 30.40 -27.22 30.43
N ARG A 14 31.52 -26.65 30.00
CA ARG A 14 31.57 -25.30 29.40
C ARG A 14 30.95 -25.27 28.00
N THR A 15 31.17 -26.27 27.18
CA THR A 15 30.56 -26.36 25.85
C THR A 15 29.04 -26.51 25.91
N HIS A 16 28.52 -27.30 26.84
CA HIS A 16 27.05 -27.41 27.05
C HIS A 16 26.40 -26.13 27.57
N SER A 17 27.11 -25.35 28.39
CA SER A 17 26.60 -24.06 28.84
C SER A 17 26.57 -23.01 27.70
N ILE A 18 27.61 -22.95 26.87
CA ILE A 18 27.66 -22.06 25.72
C ILE A 18 26.56 -22.39 24.70
N LEU A 19 26.32 -23.68 24.42
CA LEU A 19 25.25 -24.13 23.54
C LEU A 19 23.84 -23.78 24.07
N ARG A 20 23.60 -23.87 25.37
CA ARG A 20 22.33 -23.45 25.98
C ARG A 20 22.15 -21.93 25.87
N TRP A 21 23.16 -21.15 26.18
CA TRP A 21 23.14 -19.68 26.09
C TRP A 21 22.90 -19.21 24.65
N SER A 22 23.56 -19.83 23.67
CA SER A 22 23.35 -19.48 22.27
C SER A 22 21.94 -19.82 21.79
N ARG A 23 21.43 -21.00 22.17
CA ARG A 23 20.03 -21.37 21.88
C ARG A 23 19.04 -20.36 22.45
N ASP A 24 19.20 -20.01 23.73
CA ASP A 24 18.28 -19.10 24.41
C ASP A 24 18.37 -17.68 23.85
N ALA A 25 19.58 -17.22 23.47
CA ALA A 25 19.77 -15.96 22.78
C ALA A 25 19.08 -15.94 21.39
N PHE A 26 19.20 -16.99 20.59
CA PHE A 26 18.51 -17.11 19.30
C PHE A 26 16.98 -17.17 19.48
N LEU A 27 16.47 -17.83 20.50
CA LEU A 27 15.03 -17.83 20.79
C LEU A 27 14.52 -16.42 21.13
N VAL A 28 15.23 -15.69 21.98
CA VAL A 28 14.87 -14.31 22.35
C VAL A 28 14.89 -13.41 21.10
N ILE A 29 15.94 -13.47 20.30
CA ILE A 29 16.06 -12.69 19.05
C ILE A 29 14.91 -13.05 18.11
N GLY A 30 14.59 -14.34 17.94
CA GLY A 30 13.50 -14.81 17.09
C GLY A 30 12.14 -14.26 17.55
N VAL A 31 11.87 -14.30 18.84
CA VAL A 31 10.63 -13.75 19.44
C VAL A 31 10.55 -12.24 19.24
N LEU A 32 11.66 -11.50 19.41
CA LEU A 32 11.70 -10.06 19.19
C LEU A 32 11.43 -9.69 17.72
N ILE A 33 12.02 -10.43 16.78
CA ILE A 33 11.78 -10.21 15.35
C ILE A 33 10.33 -10.50 14.98
N LEU A 34 9.77 -11.61 15.45
CA LEU A 34 8.37 -11.95 15.20
C LEU A 34 7.41 -10.94 15.83
N GLY A 35 7.71 -10.48 17.05
CA GLY A 35 6.95 -9.43 17.73
C GLY A 35 6.98 -8.11 16.95
N TYR A 36 8.13 -7.70 16.45
CA TYR A 36 8.27 -6.51 15.62
C TYR A 36 7.50 -6.63 14.30
N CYS A 37 7.64 -7.76 13.60
CA CYS A 37 6.86 -8.00 12.38
C CYS A 37 5.36 -7.99 12.64
N GLY A 38 4.92 -8.62 13.72
CA GLY A 38 3.50 -8.61 14.13
C GLY A 38 3.01 -7.20 14.44
N PHE A 39 3.81 -6.40 15.14
CA PHE A 39 3.48 -5.01 15.46
C PHE A 39 3.30 -4.16 14.19
N VAL A 40 4.21 -4.24 13.22
CA VAL A 40 4.12 -3.48 11.96
C VAL A 40 2.88 -3.87 11.16
N LEU A 41 2.55 -5.16 11.10
CA LEU A 41 1.34 -5.64 10.40
C LEU A 41 0.05 -5.19 11.10
N LEU A 42 0.04 -5.16 12.43
CA LEU A 42 -1.11 -4.70 13.22
C LEU A 42 -1.30 -3.18 13.08
N ASP A 43 -0.22 -2.40 13.15
CA ASP A 43 -0.28 -0.94 12.99
C ASP A 43 -0.92 -0.55 11.65
N ALA A 44 -0.51 -1.21 10.56
CA ALA A 44 -1.11 -0.96 9.24
C ALA A 44 -2.62 -1.31 9.19
N ARG A 45 -3.03 -2.42 9.83
CA ARG A 45 -4.44 -2.84 9.85
C ARG A 45 -5.30 -1.94 10.74
N VAL A 46 -4.80 -1.56 11.90
CA VAL A 46 -5.53 -0.67 12.83
C VAL A 46 -5.70 0.71 12.19
N TYR A 47 -4.64 1.25 11.61
CA TYR A 47 -4.70 2.54 10.91
C TYR A 47 -5.73 2.51 9.77
N GLN A 48 -5.72 1.47 8.92
CA GLN A 48 -6.71 1.30 7.85
C GLN A 48 -8.15 1.23 8.39
N ALA A 49 -8.36 0.48 9.48
CA ALA A 49 -9.69 0.32 10.06
C ALA A 49 -10.23 1.64 10.64
N ASP A 50 -9.38 2.43 11.29
CA ASP A 50 -9.79 3.70 11.89
C ASP A 50 -10.06 4.77 10.82
N GLU A 51 -9.18 4.91 9.83
CA GLU A 51 -9.38 5.85 8.71
C GLU A 51 -10.61 5.47 7.88
N THR A 52 -10.81 4.18 7.60
CA THR A 52 -12.01 3.71 6.89
C THR A 52 -13.27 4.02 7.68
N ARG A 53 -13.29 3.83 9.00
CA ARG A 53 -14.47 4.16 9.85
C ARG A 53 -14.76 5.64 9.84
N GLN A 54 -13.75 6.49 10.04
CA GLN A 54 -13.91 7.95 10.04
C GLN A 54 -14.39 8.44 8.67
N PHE A 55 -13.82 7.91 7.59
CA PHE A 55 -14.22 8.24 6.23
C PHE A 55 -15.66 7.80 5.92
N GLN A 56 -16.05 6.58 6.31
CA GLN A 56 -17.42 6.10 6.17
C GLN A 56 -18.43 6.90 7.00
N GLN A 57 -18.05 7.40 8.17
CA GLN A 57 -18.89 8.30 8.95
C GLN A 57 -19.04 9.65 8.25
N GLN A 58 -17.96 10.22 7.73
CA GLN A 58 -18.02 11.48 6.96
C GLN A 58 -18.92 11.36 5.72
N ILE A 59 -18.88 10.23 5.00
CA ILE A 59 -19.79 9.99 3.87
C ILE A 59 -21.25 9.91 4.34
N LYS A 60 -21.56 9.26 5.45
CA LYS A 60 -22.93 9.16 5.99
C LYS A 60 -23.49 10.49 6.46
N ASP A 61 -22.62 11.33 7.03
CA ASP A 61 -23.00 12.65 7.56
C ASP A 61 -23.01 13.72 6.46
N PHE A 62 -22.43 13.44 5.30
CA PHE A 62 -22.44 14.31 4.13
C PHE A 62 -23.82 14.29 3.47
N LYS A 63 -24.74 15.14 3.97
CA LYS A 63 -25.95 15.53 3.23
C LYS A 63 -25.50 16.49 2.13
N PRO A 64 -25.73 16.17 0.84
CA PRO A 64 -25.44 17.14 -0.21
C PRO A 64 -26.33 18.37 0.01
N VAL A 65 -25.72 19.44 0.43
CA VAL A 65 -26.38 20.75 0.39
C VAL A 65 -26.45 21.14 -1.07
N ILE A 66 -27.60 20.89 -1.69
CA ILE A 66 -27.90 21.40 -3.02
C ILE A 66 -28.09 22.91 -2.87
N THR A 67 -26.99 23.62 -2.87
CA THR A 67 -27.02 25.08 -3.02
C THR A 67 -27.03 25.38 -4.52
N SER A 68 -28.21 25.61 -5.03
CA SER A 68 -28.40 26.22 -6.33
C SER A 68 -27.82 27.64 -6.29
N LYS A 69 -26.72 27.85 -6.94
CA LYS A 69 -26.13 29.04 -7.50
C LYS A 69 -24.67 29.24 -7.09
N GLY A 70 -23.85 29.18 -8.09
CA GLY A 70 -22.71 30.08 -8.19
C GLY A 70 -21.38 29.55 -7.69
N ARG A 71 -20.52 29.32 -8.67
CA ARG A 71 -19.05 29.36 -8.59
C ARG A 71 -18.48 28.39 -7.56
N VAL A 72 -18.15 27.21 -8.09
CA VAL A 72 -17.11 26.39 -7.46
C VAL A 72 -15.89 27.28 -7.28
N GLN A 73 -15.73 27.83 -6.07
CA GLN A 73 -14.45 28.37 -5.68
C GLN A 73 -13.48 27.20 -5.78
N ASP A 74 -12.49 27.37 -6.62
CA ASP A 74 -11.28 26.59 -6.70
C ASP A 74 -10.65 26.58 -5.29
N VAL A 75 -11.13 25.70 -4.44
CA VAL A 75 -10.42 25.33 -3.24
C VAL A 75 -9.26 24.51 -3.76
N SER A 76 -8.16 25.18 -4.05
CA SER A 76 -6.86 24.55 -4.20
C SER A 76 -6.61 23.73 -2.94
N PHE A 77 -7.09 22.50 -2.94
CA PHE A 77 -6.71 21.50 -1.97
C PHE A 77 -5.21 21.25 -2.20
N HIS A 78 -4.38 22.06 -1.57
CA HIS A 78 -3.03 21.63 -1.25
C HIS A 78 -3.21 20.48 -0.26
N ALA A 79 -3.50 19.30 -0.81
CA ALA A 79 -3.62 18.09 -0.03
C ALA A 79 -2.26 17.90 0.68
N LEU A 80 -2.28 17.94 1.99
CA LEU A 80 -1.08 17.70 2.79
C LEU A 80 -0.78 16.20 2.75
N THR A 81 0.46 15.82 2.56
CA THR A 81 0.94 14.43 2.56
C THR A 81 0.34 13.66 3.75
N GLY A 82 -0.18 12.45 3.47
CA GLY A 82 -0.78 11.56 4.46
C GLY A 82 -2.25 11.85 4.80
N LYS A 83 -2.91 12.84 4.17
CA LYS A 83 -4.36 13.03 4.33
C LYS A 83 -5.16 12.00 3.55
N PRO A 84 -6.26 11.47 4.10
CA PRO A 84 -7.15 10.57 3.38
C PRO A 84 -7.88 11.30 2.24
N LEU A 85 -7.83 10.72 1.06
CA LEU A 85 -8.49 11.22 -0.15
C LEU A 85 -9.70 10.38 -0.54
N GLY A 86 -9.73 9.11 -0.12
CA GLY A 86 -10.78 8.17 -0.46
C GLY A 86 -10.39 6.73 -0.22
N GLU A 87 -11.14 5.83 -0.81
CA GLU A 87 -10.92 4.38 -0.76
C GLU A 87 -10.95 3.81 -2.18
N ILE A 88 -10.05 2.86 -2.46
CA ILE A 88 -10.03 2.08 -3.70
C ILE A 88 -10.51 0.67 -3.44
N GLU A 89 -11.36 0.16 -4.32
CA GLU A 89 -11.86 -1.21 -4.27
C GLU A 89 -11.73 -1.90 -5.64
N LEU A 90 -11.14 -3.12 -5.64
CA LEU A 90 -11.18 -4.06 -6.77
C LEU A 90 -11.75 -5.38 -6.25
N THR A 91 -13.06 -5.50 -6.28
CA THR A 91 -13.83 -6.60 -5.65
C THR A 91 -13.36 -7.96 -6.12
N ARG A 92 -13.15 -8.15 -7.45
CA ARG A 92 -12.80 -9.47 -8.03
C ARG A 92 -11.50 -10.05 -7.48
N ILE A 93 -10.53 -9.21 -7.17
CA ILE A 93 -9.22 -9.65 -6.66
C ILE A 93 -9.01 -9.32 -5.17
N GLY A 94 -10.04 -8.81 -4.50
CA GLY A 94 -10.04 -8.55 -3.05
C GLY A 94 -9.07 -7.45 -2.62
N VAL A 95 -8.93 -6.39 -3.42
CA VAL A 95 -8.19 -5.19 -3.01
C VAL A 95 -9.17 -4.19 -2.43
N THR A 96 -8.94 -3.77 -1.20
CA THR A 96 -9.61 -2.64 -0.55
C THR A 96 -8.56 -1.90 0.25
N ALA A 97 -8.38 -0.60 0.00
CA ALA A 97 -7.39 0.20 0.69
C ALA A 97 -7.76 1.69 0.70
N MET A 98 -7.42 2.37 1.78
CA MET A 98 -7.48 3.83 1.84
C MET A 98 -6.46 4.46 0.88
N ILE A 99 -6.85 5.58 0.28
CA ILE A 99 -5.99 6.41 -0.56
C ILE A 99 -5.56 7.61 0.26
N LEU A 100 -4.27 7.76 0.48
CA LEU A 100 -3.69 8.94 1.12
C LEU A 100 -2.96 9.80 0.10
N GLU A 101 -2.80 11.09 0.38
CA GLU A 101 -1.96 11.96 -0.45
C GLU A 101 -0.48 11.66 -0.22
N GLY A 102 0.28 11.52 -1.32
CA GLY A 102 1.72 11.30 -1.30
C GLY A 102 2.13 9.85 -1.46
N THR A 103 3.41 9.65 -1.77
CA THR A 103 4.02 8.33 -2.03
C THR A 103 5.30 8.11 -1.23
N ASP A 104 5.44 8.82 -0.10
CA ASP A 104 6.53 8.59 0.83
C ASP A 104 6.39 7.23 1.53
N ASP A 105 7.50 6.75 2.11
CA ASP A 105 7.55 5.42 2.73
C ASP A 105 6.51 5.23 3.84
N ARG A 106 6.23 6.28 4.65
CA ARG A 106 5.25 6.21 5.73
C ARG A 106 3.83 6.02 5.17
N THR A 107 3.48 6.78 4.14
CA THR A 107 2.20 6.68 3.44
C THR A 107 2.01 5.28 2.85
N LEU A 108 3.00 4.79 2.08
CA LEU A 108 2.91 3.51 1.39
C LEU A 108 2.96 2.28 2.34
N GLN A 109 3.51 2.42 3.54
CA GLN A 109 3.44 1.38 4.57
C GLN A 109 2.03 1.20 5.14
N ARG A 110 1.21 2.26 5.14
CA ARG A 110 -0.11 2.29 5.80
C ARG A 110 -1.28 2.20 4.84
N ALA A 111 -1.11 2.67 3.61
CA ALA A 111 -2.16 2.81 2.62
C ALA A 111 -1.62 2.72 1.18
N VAL A 112 -2.48 2.93 0.19
CA VAL A 112 -2.03 3.30 -1.15
C VAL A 112 -1.92 4.81 -1.22
N GLY A 113 -0.99 5.32 -2.04
CA GLY A 113 -0.66 6.74 -2.12
C GLY A 113 -1.07 7.34 -3.45
N HIS A 114 -1.74 8.48 -3.42
CA HIS A 114 -1.92 9.31 -4.61
C HIS A 114 -0.57 9.90 -5.04
N ILE A 115 -0.25 9.81 -6.33
CA ILE A 115 1.01 10.34 -6.88
C ILE A 115 0.87 11.87 -7.05
N PRO A 116 1.64 12.68 -6.31
CA PRO A 116 1.57 14.13 -6.39
C PRO A 116 1.80 14.64 -7.82
N GLY A 117 1.06 15.68 -8.20
CA GLY A 117 1.14 16.26 -9.55
C GLY A 117 0.20 15.61 -10.57
N THR A 118 -0.50 14.54 -10.20
CA THR A 118 -1.62 13.99 -10.98
C THR A 118 -2.97 14.52 -10.45
N PRO A 119 -4.07 14.45 -11.23
CA PRO A 119 -5.40 14.83 -10.73
C PRO A 119 -5.81 14.02 -9.50
N LEU A 120 -6.53 14.66 -8.59
CA LEU A 120 -7.06 13.98 -7.40
C LEU A 120 -8.13 12.95 -7.75
N PRO A 121 -8.35 11.91 -6.91
CA PRO A 121 -9.42 10.94 -7.10
C PRO A 121 -10.78 11.63 -7.35
N GLY A 122 -11.41 11.27 -8.49
CA GLY A 122 -12.66 11.87 -8.92
C GLY A 122 -12.54 13.05 -9.89
N GLN A 123 -11.39 13.71 -9.97
CA GLN A 123 -11.16 14.79 -10.93
C GLN A 123 -10.94 14.26 -12.36
N PRO A 124 -11.20 15.11 -13.39
CA PRO A 124 -10.91 14.78 -14.77
C PRO A 124 -9.40 14.60 -15.01
N GLY A 125 -9.05 13.67 -15.90
CA GLY A 125 -7.68 13.39 -16.31
C GLY A 125 -7.13 12.08 -15.80
N ASN A 126 -5.81 11.95 -15.69
CA ASN A 126 -5.13 10.72 -15.30
C ASN A 126 -4.80 10.72 -13.79
N VAL A 127 -5.71 10.20 -12.99
CA VAL A 127 -5.50 9.97 -11.55
C VAL A 127 -4.50 8.83 -11.37
N ALA A 128 -3.43 9.04 -10.61
CA ALA A 128 -2.43 8.00 -10.40
C ALA A 128 -2.29 7.60 -8.92
N ILE A 129 -2.31 6.30 -8.65
CA ILE A 129 -2.24 5.72 -7.31
C ILE A 129 -1.12 4.69 -7.27
N ALA A 130 -0.22 4.82 -6.31
CA ALA A 130 0.88 3.90 -6.06
C ALA A 130 0.63 3.01 -4.84
N GLY A 131 1.16 1.81 -4.85
CA GLY A 131 1.12 0.90 -3.70
C GLY A 131 2.23 -0.14 -3.75
N HIS A 132 2.61 -0.66 -2.59
CA HIS A 132 3.60 -1.72 -2.51
C HIS A 132 3.10 -3.03 -3.11
N ARG A 133 3.97 -3.73 -3.86
CA ARG A 133 3.69 -5.00 -4.55
C ARG A 133 3.48 -6.20 -3.60
N ASP A 134 3.96 -6.08 -2.37
CA ASP A 134 3.96 -7.14 -1.35
C ASP A 134 2.88 -6.94 -0.27
N THR A 135 2.19 -5.81 -0.28
CA THR A 135 1.09 -5.47 0.62
C THR A 135 -0.20 -5.18 -0.16
N PHE A 136 -0.64 -3.93 -0.22
CA PHE A 136 -1.93 -3.52 -0.77
C PHE A 136 -2.13 -3.91 -2.24
N PHE A 137 -1.08 -3.76 -3.08
CA PHE A 137 -1.15 -4.09 -4.50
C PHE A 137 -0.59 -5.47 -4.86
N ARG A 138 -0.40 -6.35 -3.85
CA ARG A 138 0.01 -7.73 -4.10
C ARG A 138 -0.97 -8.49 -5.00
N ALA A 139 -2.26 -8.25 -4.82
CA ALA A 139 -3.30 -8.93 -5.59
C ALA A 139 -3.40 -8.44 -7.04
N LEU A 140 -2.81 -7.28 -7.40
CA LEU A 140 -2.76 -6.81 -8.79
C LEU A 140 -2.06 -7.77 -9.75
N ARG A 141 -1.26 -8.71 -9.27
CA ARG A 141 -0.74 -9.82 -10.10
C ARG A 141 -1.82 -10.63 -10.81
N ASN A 142 -3.05 -10.61 -10.28
CA ASN A 142 -4.22 -11.34 -10.80
C ASN A 142 -5.20 -10.43 -11.54
N VAL A 143 -4.89 -9.14 -11.71
CA VAL A 143 -5.75 -8.20 -12.44
C VAL A 143 -5.86 -8.61 -13.91
N ARG A 144 -7.02 -8.34 -14.50
CA ARG A 144 -7.32 -8.65 -15.90
C ARG A 144 -7.94 -7.44 -16.58
N GLN A 145 -7.88 -7.43 -17.89
CA GLN A 145 -8.68 -6.51 -18.69
C GLN A 145 -10.17 -6.69 -18.35
N ASP A 146 -10.92 -5.62 -18.40
CA ASP A 146 -12.33 -5.50 -18.02
C ASP A 146 -12.63 -5.62 -16.52
N ASP A 147 -11.64 -5.77 -15.65
CA ASP A 147 -11.87 -5.65 -14.20
C ASP A 147 -12.38 -4.25 -13.85
N GLU A 148 -13.33 -4.22 -12.92
CA GLU A 148 -13.86 -2.97 -12.42
C GLU A 148 -13.10 -2.51 -11.16
N ILE A 149 -12.84 -1.21 -11.12
CA ILE A 149 -12.20 -0.51 -10.00
C ILE A 149 -13.15 0.59 -9.57
N THR A 150 -13.42 0.66 -8.28
CA THR A 150 -14.23 1.74 -7.70
C THR A 150 -13.34 2.62 -6.83
N LEU A 151 -13.40 3.93 -7.06
CA LEU A 151 -12.86 4.93 -6.14
C LEU A 151 -14.02 5.59 -5.40
N MET A 152 -14.00 5.53 -4.09
CA MET A 152 -14.94 6.22 -3.21
C MET A 152 -14.24 7.42 -2.59
N THR A 153 -14.81 8.61 -2.78
CA THR A 153 -14.33 9.88 -2.20
C THR A 153 -15.45 10.56 -1.43
N LEU A 154 -15.16 11.66 -0.77
CA LEU A 154 -16.22 12.49 -0.14
C LEU A 154 -17.17 13.13 -1.17
N GLU A 155 -16.72 13.30 -2.41
CA GLU A 155 -17.50 13.93 -3.49
C GLU A 155 -18.39 12.92 -4.22
N GLY A 156 -18.06 11.61 -4.15
CA GLY A 156 -18.84 10.57 -4.81
C GLY A 156 -18.05 9.27 -5.06
N SER A 157 -18.71 8.38 -5.78
CA SER A 157 -18.14 7.11 -6.22
C SER A 157 -17.89 7.14 -7.72
N TYR A 158 -16.72 6.69 -8.13
CA TYR A 158 -16.25 6.72 -9.51
C TYR A 158 -15.82 5.33 -9.94
N ARG A 159 -16.41 4.84 -11.03
CA ARG A 159 -16.13 3.50 -11.55
C ARG A 159 -15.22 3.58 -12.76
N TYR A 160 -14.24 2.68 -12.79
CA TYR A 160 -13.28 2.55 -13.89
C TYR A 160 -13.25 1.10 -14.35
N ARG A 161 -12.91 0.87 -15.62
CA ARG A 161 -12.71 -0.46 -16.19
C ARG A 161 -11.30 -0.56 -16.73
N VAL A 162 -10.60 -1.62 -16.36
CA VAL A 162 -9.23 -1.89 -16.81
C VAL A 162 -9.20 -2.06 -18.33
N ASP A 163 -8.45 -1.22 -19.01
CA ASP A 163 -8.25 -1.25 -20.46
C ASP A 163 -6.90 -1.86 -20.86
N SER A 164 -5.87 -1.66 -20.04
CA SER A 164 -4.55 -2.18 -20.35
C SER A 164 -3.69 -2.44 -19.13
N ILE A 165 -2.78 -3.40 -19.28
CA ILE A 165 -1.80 -3.78 -18.27
C ILE A 165 -0.43 -3.81 -18.93
N LYS A 166 0.56 -3.11 -18.34
CA LYS A 166 1.91 -2.98 -18.91
C LYS A 166 2.98 -3.11 -17.84
N VAL A 167 4.17 -3.53 -18.27
CA VAL A 167 5.39 -3.49 -17.45
C VAL A 167 6.35 -2.52 -18.10
N VAL A 168 6.73 -1.48 -17.35
CA VAL A 168 7.57 -0.38 -17.84
C VAL A 168 8.84 -0.24 -17.00
N GLY A 169 9.78 0.55 -17.46
CA GLY A 169 10.96 0.94 -16.70
C GLY A 169 10.61 1.86 -15.52
N PRO A 170 11.48 1.95 -14.50
CA PRO A 170 11.20 2.80 -13.33
C PRO A 170 11.23 4.30 -13.62
N LYS A 171 11.77 4.71 -14.78
CA LYS A 171 11.86 6.10 -15.22
C LYS A 171 10.81 6.46 -16.29
N ASP A 172 9.95 5.53 -16.69
CA ASP A 172 8.92 5.76 -17.72
C ASP A 172 7.71 6.48 -17.10
N THR A 173 7.88 7.78 -16.84
CA THR A 173 6.84 8.64 -16.24
C THR A 173 5.72 8.99 -17.20
N GLN A 174 5.87 8.76 -18.50
CA GLN A 174 4.85 9.03 -19.54
C GLN A 174 3.52 8.31 -19.27
N VAL A 175 3.53 7.23 -18.46
CA VAL A 175 2.31 6.54 -18.05
C VAL A 175 1.42 7.41 -17.16
N LEU A 176 1.96 8.49 -16.59
CA LEU A 176 1.25 9.44 -15.73
C LEU A 176 0.73 10.66 -16.50
N ASP A 177 1.13 10.82 -17.77
CA ASP A 177 0.75 11.97 -18.57
C ASP A 177 -0.78 12.03 -18.74
N ASN A 178 -1.30 13.27 -18.74
CA ASN A 178 -2.71 13.51 -19.00
C ASN A 178 -2.99 13.38 -20.50
N SER A 179 -3.82 12.42 -20.87
CA SER A 179 -4.22 12.16 -22.26
C SER A 179 -5.54 12.83 -22.66
N GLY A 180 -6.11 13.68 -21.80
CA GLY A 180 -7.42 14.30 -22.03
C GLY A 180 -8.62 13.39 -21.77
N ALA A 181 -8.40 12.14 -21.40
CA ALA A 181 -9.43 11.18 -21.00
C ALA A 181 -9.38 10.95 -19.48
N ASP A 182 -10.53 10.62 -18.90
CA ASP A 182 -10.64 10.28 -17.47
C ASP A 182 -10.10 8.87 -17.21
N ILE A 183 -8.90 8.79 -16.67
CA ILE A 183 -8.11 7.57 -16.49
C ILE A 183 -7.72 7.41 -15.04
N LEU A 184 -7.66 6.16 -14.63
CA LEU A 184 -7.02 5.73 -13.39
C LEU A 184 -5.79 4.89 -13.73
N THR A 185 -4.64 5.28 -13.21
CA THR A 185 -3.37 4.54 -13.37
C THR A 185 -2.93 4.01 -12.02
N LEU A 186 -2.87 2.67 -11.87
CA LEU A 186 -2.30 2.04 -10.68
C LEU A 186 -0.86 1.65 -10.96
N VAL A 187 0.02 1.98 -10.02
CA VAL A 187 1.46 1.77 -10.14
C VAL A 187 1.97 0.92 -8.98
N THR A 188 2.65 -0.17 -9.29
CA THR A 188 3.35 -0.96 -8.28
C THR A 188 4.70 -1.47 -8.79
N CYS A 189 5.52 -1.95 -7.89
CA CYS A 189 6.82 -2.54 -8.22
C CYS A 189 6.67 -3.90 -8.91
N TYR A 190 7.58 -4.23 -9.85
CA TYR A 190 7.61 -5.51 -10.56
C TYR A 190 9.05 -6.04 -10.67
N PRO A 191 9.29 -7.36 -10.61
CA PRO A 191 8.34 -8.48 -10.44
C PRO A 191 7.76 -8.60 -9.01
N PHE A 192 6.58 -9.23 -8.87
CA PHE A 192 5.88 -9.38 -7.58
C PHE A 192 6.63 -10.25 -6.57
N TYR A 193 7.47 -11.18 -7.01
CA TYR A 193 8.23 -12.11 -6.15
C TYR A 193 9.73 -11.80 -6.06
N PHE A 194 10.11 -10.60 -6.49
CA PHE A 194 11.50 -10.20 -6.51
C PHE A 194 11.95 -9.68 -5.13
N VAL A 195 13.11 -10.15 -4.67
CA VAL A 195 13.75 -9.67 -3.43
C VAL A 195 14.73 -8.56 -3.77
N GLY A 196 14.56 -7.40 -3.13
CA GLY A 196 15.41 -6.23 -3.35
C GLY A 196 14.76 -5.13 -4.21
N PRO A 197 15.53 -4.12 -4.65
CA PRO A 197 15.04 -2.99 -5.44
C PRO A 197 14.45 -3.47 -6.76
N ALA A 198 13.18 -3.15 -7.01
CA ALA A 198 12.46 -3.62 -8.19
C ALA A 198 12.94 -2.95 -9.47
N PRO A 199 13.36 -3.70 -10.50
CA PRO A 199 13.89 -3.14 -11.73
C PRO A 199 12.82 -2.52 -12.64
N ARG A 200 11.54 -2.82 -12.42
CA ARG A 200 10.42 -2.37 -13.27
C ARG A 200 9.21 -1.95 -12.45
N ARG A 201 8.21 -1.40 -13.15
CA ARG A 201 6.91 -1.02 -12.61
C ARG A 201 5.81 -1.77 -13.35
N PHE A 202 4.84 -2.26 -12.60
CA PHE A 202 3.60 -2.85 -13.11
C PHE A 202 2.54 -1.76 -13.12
N ILE A 203 1.97 -1.52 -14.29
CA ILE A 203 1.01 -0.45 -14.55
C ILE A 203 -0.33 -1.08 -14.93
N VAL A 204 -1.37 -0.71 -14.22
CA VAL A 204 -2.76 -1.01 -14.60
C VAL A 204 -3.41 0.30 -14.98
N ARG A 205 -3.93 0.38 -16.19
CA ARG A 205 -4.64 1.54 -16.68
C ARG A 205 -6.11 1.18 -16.83
N ALA A 206 -6.98 2.06 -16.38
CA ALA A 206 -8.42 1.88 -16.44
C ALA A 206 -9.10 3.17 -16.87
N GLN A 207 -10.12 3.06 -17.72
CA GLN A 207 -10.93 4.18 -18.18
C GLN A 207 -12.16 4.34 -17.30
N ARG A 208 -12.54 5.58 -17.03
CA ARG A 208 -13.77 5.89 -16.31
C ARG A 208 -14.97 5.44 -17.13
N ILE A 209 -15.87 4.70 -16.49
CA ILE A 209 -17.15 4.34 -17.04
C ILE A 209 -18.20 5.31 -16.51
N SER A 210 -18.93 5.96 -17.43
CA SER A 210 -20.09 6.78 -17.04
C SER A 210 -21.11 5.94 -16.29
N GLN A 211 -21.67 6.53 -15.26
CA GLN A 211 -22.82 5.96 -14.53
C GLN A 211 -24.02 5.83 -15.43
#